data_bd23cce4b666d762a91dafd268ac7333
#
_entry.id   bd23cce4b666d762a91dafd268ac7333
#
_cell.length_a   1.000
_cell.length_b   1.000
_cell.length_c   1.000
_cell.angle_alpha   90.00
_cell.angle_beta   90.00
_cell.angle_gamma   90.00
#
_symmetry.space_group_name_H-M   'P 1'
#
loop_
_entity.id
_entity.type
_entity.pdbx_description
1 polymer ?
#
loop_
_entity_poly.entity_id
_entity_poly.type
_entity_poly.pdbx_seq_one_letter_code
_entity_poly.pdbx_strand_id
1 'polypeptide(L)'
;MKFTKMHGIGNDYVYVNCFEETVENPSAVARYVSDRHFGIGSDGLILIKPSKIADCEMDMYNLDGSQGAMCGNGIRCVAKYAYDYGIVDKEHISVATKSGIKYLDLTVENGKVSQVKVNMGSPILTARQIPVVSENCLLYTSPSPRDGATSR
;
A
#
# COMPACT_ATOMS: atom_id res chain seq x y z
N MET A 1 -13.29 14.98 -7.92
CA MET A 1 -12.57 13.98 -7.10
C MET A 1 -11.56 14.71 -6.24
N LYS A 2 -11.73 14.66 -4.94
CA LYS A 2 -10.73 15.14 -3.96
C LYS A 2 -9.69 14.05 -3.77
N PHE A 3 -8.44 14.43 -3.62
CA PHE A 3 -7.35 13.49 -3.40
C PHE A 3 -6.28 14.06 -2.46
N THR A 4 -5.49 13.17 -1.89
CA THR A 4 -4.27 13.51 -1.17
C THR A 4 -3.10 12.76 -1.81
N LYS A 5 -1.98 13.44 -2.03
CA LYS A 5 -0.76 12.79 -2.50
C LYS A 5 0.16 12.51 -1.30
N MET A 6 0.55 11.28 -1.13
CA MET A 6 1.44 10.85 -0.06
C MET A 6 2.49 9.87 -0.59
N HIS A 7 3.58 9.69 0.14
CA HIS A 7 4.59 8.70 -0.18
C HIS A 7 5.09 7.95 1.06
N GLY A 8 5.43 6.69 0.87
CA GLY A 8 6.19 5.90 1.84
C GLY A 8 7.56 5.58 1.25
N ILE A 9 8.62 6.22 1.77
CA ILE A 9 10.02 6.02 1.31
C ILE A 9 10.16 6.25 -0.22
N GLY A 10 9.59 7.35 -0.72
CA GLY A 10 9.67 7.73 -2.14
C GLY A 10 8.66 7.03 -3.08
N ASN A 11 8.03 5.94 -2.64
CA ASN A 11 6.95 5.29 -3.40
C ASN A 11 5.65 6.07 -3.19
N ASP A 12 5.24 6.85 -4.19
CA ASP A 12 4.19 7.85 -4.12
C ASP A 12 2.89 7.40 -4.79
N TYR A 13 1.77 7.66 -4.12
CA TYR A 13 0.43 7.34 -4.61
C TYR A 13 -0.51 8.54 -4.48
N VAL A 14 -1.53 8.54 -5.33
CA VAL A 14 -2.72 9.37 -5.16
C VAL A 14 -3.71 8.60 -4.29
N TYR A 15 -4.15 9.19 -3.17
CA TYR A 15 -5.11 8.60 -2.24
C TYR A 15 -6.46 9.28 -2.37
N VAL A 16 -7.53 8.49 -2.44
CA VAL A 16 -8.91 8.98 -2.47
C VAL A 16 -9.69 8.39 -1.30
N ASN A 17 -10.34 9.27 -0.53
CA ASN A 17 -11.22 8.88 0.55
C ASN A 17 -12.60 8.48 0.01
N CYS A 18 -12.83 7.18 -0.10
CA CYS A 18 -14.09 6.63 -0.58
C CYS A 18 -15.18 6.49 0.51
N PHE A 19 -14.98 7.07 1.69
CA PHE A 19 -16.06 7.35 2.63
C PHE A 19 -16.86 8.59 2.18
N GLU A 20 -16.26 9.47 1.38
CA GLU A 20 -16.85 10.72 0.89
C GLU A 20 -16.98 10.76 -0.63
N GLU A 21 -16.14 10.03 -1.36
CA GLU A 21 -16.02 10.08 -2.81
C GLU A 21 -16.32 8.73 -3.43
N THR A 22 -16.85 8.72 -4.64
CA THR A 22 -16.98 7.50 -5.46
C THR A 22 -16.07 7.62 -6.66
N VAL A 23 -15.28 6.59 -6.92
CA VAL A 23 -14.42 6.51 -8.10
C VAL A 23 -14.95 5.43 -9.04
N GLU A 24 -15.53 5.86 -10.13
CA GLU A 24 -15.92 4.96 -11.22
C GLU A 24 -14.67 4.59 -12.02
N ASN A 25 -14.57 3.33 -12.46
CA ASN A 25 -13.45 2.80 -13.22
C ASN A 25 -12.05 3.17 -12.67
N PRO A 26 -11.69 2.68 -11.45
CA PRO A 26 -10.42 3.03 -10.80
C PRO A 26 -9.19 2.72 -11.64
N SER A 27 -9.24 1.68 -12.47
CA SER A 27 -8.16 1.30 -13.39
C SER A 27 -7.85 2.40 -14.42
N ALA A 28 -8.87 2.99 -15.02
CA ALA A 28 -8.69 4.09 -15.97
C ALA A 28 -8.22 5.37 -15.24
N VAL A 29 -8.79 5.65 -14.06
CA VAL A 29 -8.39 6.79 -13.23
C VAL A 29 -6.94 6.66 -12.81
N ALA A 30 -6.49 5.47 -12.40
CA ALA A 30 -5.10 5.22 -12.02
C ALA A 30 -4.13 5.56 -13.15
N ARG A 31 -4.40 5.09 -14.37
CA ARG A 31 -3.57 5.42 -15.55
C ARG A 31 -3.48 6.92 -15.79
N TYR A 32 -4.62 7.61 -15.70
CA TYR A 32 -4.67 9.05 -15.95
C TYR A 32 -3.95 9.86 -14.87
N VAL A 33 -4.25 9.61 -13.59
CA VAL A 33 -3.67 10.39 -12.48
C VAL A 33 -2.19 10.11 -12.27
N SER A 34 -1.72 8.91 -12.66
CA SER A 34 -0.32 8.51 -12.45
C SER A 34 0.64 9.10 -13.47
N ASP A 35 0.15 9.59 -14.61
CA ASP A 35 0.99 10.26 -15.61
C ASP A 35 1.70 11.46 -14.98
N ARG A 36 3.05 11.47 -15.06
CA ARG A 36 3.87 12.50 -14.41
C ARG A 36 3.94 13.81 -15.20
N HIS A 37 3.46 13.81 -16.44
CA HIS A 37 3.47 14.98 -17.32
C HIS A 37 2.07 15.59 -17.48
N PHE A 38 1.05 14.75 -17.63
CA PHE A 38 -0.31 15.20 -17.95
C PHE A 38 -1.31 14.90 -16.81
N GLY A 39 -0.94 14.10 -15.81
CA GLY A 39 -1.72 13.81 -14.63
C GLY A 39 -1.18 14.48 -13.37
N ILE A 40 -1.47 13.87 -12.22
CA ILE A 40 -0.93 14.28 -10.91
C ILE A 40 0.53 13.79 -10.77
N GLY A 41 0.85 12.67 -11.39
CA GLY A 41 2.12 11.98 -11.31
C GLY A 41 2.24 11.14 -10.03
N SER A 42 2.29 9.81 -10.17
CA SER A 42 2.42 8.89 -9.05
C SER A 42 2.78 7.48 -9.53
N ASP A 43 3.06 6.59 -8.59
CA ASP A 43 3.25 5.16 -8.88
C ASP A 43 1.90 4.43 -8.98
N GLY A 44 0.79 5.09 -8.66
CA GLY A 44 -0.56 4.57 -8.79
C GLY A 44 -1.60 5.29 -7.95
N LEU A 45 -2.75 4.65 -7.82
CA LEU A 45 -3.93 5.13 -7.10
C LEU A 45 -4.25 4.18 -5.95
N ILE A 46 -4.57 4.72 -4.78
CA ILE A 46 -5.07 3.97 -3.63
C ILE A 46 -6.42 4.56 -3.22
N LEU A 47 -7.42 3.68 -3.14
CA LEU A 47 -8.75 4.00 -2.63
C LEU A 47 -8.84 3.54 -1.18
N ILE A 48 -9.21 4.44 -0.27
CA ILE A 48 -9.49 4.15 1.13
C ILE A 48 -10.99 3.99 1.25
N LYS A 49 -11.45 2.75 1.41
CA LYS A 49 -12.87 2.38 1.38
C LYS A 49 -13.39 1.98 2.75
N PRO A 50 -14.70 2.11 3.02
CA PRO A 50 -15.34 1.46 4.16
C PRO A 50 -15.22 -0.07 4.02
N SER A 51 -15.04 -0.76 5.14
CA SER A 51 -14.96 -2.22 5.22
C SER A 51 -15.98 -2.80 6.18
N LYS A 52 -16.45 -4.02 5.91
CA LYS A 52 -17.32 -4.78 6.83
C LYS A 52 -16.54 -5.69 7.77
N ILE A 53 -15.25 -5.90 7.52
CA ILE A 53 -14.40 -6.89 8.21
C ILE A 53 -13.14 -6.29 8.83
N ALA A 54 -12.91 -5.00 8.61
CA ALA A 54 -11.76 -4.26 9.10
C ALA A 54 -12.16 -2.80 9.36
N ASP A 55 -11.27 -1.99 9.90
CA ASP A 55 -11.53 -0.57 10.15
C ASP A 55 -11.66 0.23 8.86
N CYS A 56 -10.90 -0.13 7.85
CA CYS A 56 -11.05 0.35 6.48
C CYS A 56 -10.50 -0.69 5.49
N GLU A 57 -10.68 -0.43 4.21
CA GLU A 57 -10.17 -1.25 3.11
C GLU A 57 -9.24 -0.43 2.23
N MET A 58 -8.11 -1.03 1.85
CA MET A 58 -7.17 -0.50 0.87
C MET A 58 -7.36 -1.22 -0.47
N ASP A 59 -7.78 -0.50 -1.47
CA ASP A 59 -7.87 -1.00 -2.84
C ASP A 59 -6.89 -0.20 -3.71
N MET A 60 -5.89 -0.88 -4.29
CA MET A 60 -4.79 -0.21 -4.96
C MET A 60 -4.68 -0.58 -6.44
N TYR A 61 -4.28 0.38 -7.23
CA TYR A 61 -4.06 0.27 -8.67
C TYR A 61 -2.69 0.85 -9.02
N ASN A 62 -1.92 0.10 -9.78
CA ASN A 62 -0.63 0.54 -10.30
C ASN A 62 -0.81 1.61 -11.39
N LEU A 63 0.27 2.25 -11.79
CA LEU A 63 0.27 3.27 -12.84
C LEU A 63 -0.25 2.77 -14.20
N ASP A 64 -0.15 1.47 -14.48
CA ASP A 64 -0.69 0.82 -15.68
C ASP A 64 -2.18 0.47 -15.57
N GLY A 65 -2.81 0.76 -14.41
CA GLY A 65 -4.19 0.45 -14.10
C GLY A 65 -4.43 -0.98 -13.63
N SER A 66 -3.40 -1.82 -13.50
CA SER A 66 -3.54 -3.14 -12.90
C SER A 66 -3.81 -3.03 -11.41
N GLN A 67 -4.72 -3.88 -10.90
CA GLN A 67 -5.02 -3.92 -9.47
C GLN A 67 -3.95 -4.71 -8.71
N GLY A 68 -3.30 -4.08 -7.75
CA GLY A 68 -2.33 -4.73 -6.87
C GLY A 68 -2.99 -5.45 -5.68
N ALA A 69 -2.30 -6.43 -5.12
CA ALA A 69 -2.78 -7.17 -3.97
C ALA A 69 -2.58 -6.40 -2.64
N MET A 70 -1.44 -5.77 -2.47
CA MET A 70 -1.06 -4.97 -1.31
C MET A 70 0.25 -4.23 -1.58
N CYS A 71 0.43 -3.07 -0.96
CA CYS A 71 1.68 -2.31 -0.95
C CYS A 71 2.06 -1.94 0.48
N GLY A 72 3.19 -2.44 0.97
CA GLY A 72 3.66 -2.18 2.34
C GLY A 72 3.96 -0.69 2.60
N ASN A 73 4.39 0.05 1.59
CA ASN A 73 4.59 1.50 1.68
C ASN A 73 3.25 2.23 1.69
N GLY A 74 2.36 1.85 0.76
CA GLY A 74 1.04 2.47 0.62
C GLY A 74 0.14 2.27 1.83
N ILE A 75 0.13 1.07 2.44
CA ILE A 75 -0.73 0.79 3.59
C ILE A 75 -0.36 1.63 4.83
N ARG A 76 0.92 2.02 4.99
CA ARG A 76 1.33 2.94 6.07
C ARG A 76 0.72 4.33 5.87
N CYS A 77 0.68 4.79 4.63
CA CYS A 77 0.01 6.04 4.29
C CYS A 77 -1.51 5.96 4.50
N VAL A 78 -2.15 4.82 4.14
CA VAL A 78 -3.58 4.58 4.42
C VAL A 78 -3.86 4.68 5.91
N ALA A 79 -3.06 4.03 6.74
CA ALA A 79 -3.20 4.05 8.19
C ALA A 79 -3.05 5.46 8.78
N LYS A 80 -2.00 6.17 8.35
CA LYS A 80 -1.81 7.58 8.75
C LYS A 80 -2.98 8.45 8.29
N TYR A 81 -3.44 8.29 7.06
CA TYR A 81 -4.59 9.04 6.54
C TYR A 81 -5.84 8.76 7.37
N ALA A 82 -6.14 7.47 7.60
CA ALA A 82 -7.34 7.06 8.32
C ALA A 82 -7.41 7.67 9.73
N TYR A 83 -6.29 7.72 10.45
CA TYR A 83 -6.23 8.35 11.77
C TYR A 83 -6.26 9.88 11.69
N ASP A 84 -5.38 10.47 10.88
CA ASP A 84 -5.21 11.93 10.82
C ASP A 84 -6.46 12.67 10.30
N TYR A 85 -7.31 12.00 9.53
CA TYR A 85 -8.56 12.53 8.99
C TYR A 85 -9.81 12.00 9.72
N GLY A 86 -9.65 11.30 10.84
CA GLY A 86 -10.74 10.91 11.72
C GLY A 86 -11.64 9.78 11.19
N ILE A 87 -11.16 8.97 10.25
CA ILE A 87 -11.84 7.73 9.83
C ILE A 87 -11.77 6.69 10.95
N VAL A 88 -10.65 6.67 11.67
CA VAL A 88 -10.42 5.84 12.87
C VAL A 88 -9.89 6.71 14.01
N ASP A 89 -10.14 6.31 15.26
CA ASP A 89 -9.77 7.05 16.48
C ASP A 89 -8.90 6.22 17.46
N LYS A 90 -8.32 5.13 16.97
CA LYS A 90 -7.53 4.18 17.76
C LYS A 90 -6.16 3.92 17.13
N GLU A 91 -5.18 3.57 17.96
CA GLU A 91 -3.78 3.36 17.55
C GLU A 91 -3.50 1.95 17.00
N HIS A 92 -4.39 0.98 17.29
CA HIS A 92 -4.33 -0.38 16.75
C HIS A 92 -5.44 -0.54 15.74
N ILE A 93 -5.08 -0.59 14.46
CA ILE A 93 -6.05 -0.64 13.36
C ILE A 93 -5.86 -1.88 12.49
N SER A 94 -6.93 -2.24 11.81
CA SER A 94 -6.96 -3.28 10.80
C SER A 94 -7.33 -2.70 9.44
N VAL A 95 -6.62 -3.13 8.40
CA VAL A 95 -6.88 -2.73 7.02
C VAL A 95 -7.10 -3.97 6.17
N ALA A 96 -8.27 -4.07 5.56
CA ALA A 96 -8.56 -5.11 4.59
C ALA A 96 -7.80 -4.82 3.29
N THR A 97 -7.18 -5.85 2.72
CA THR A 97 -6.50 -5.79 1.43
C THR A 97 -6.83 -7.04 0.62
N LYS A 98 -6.51 -7.06 -0.65
CA LYS A 98 -6.67 -8.26 -1.49
C LYS A 98 -5.82 -9.46 -1.00
N SER A 99 -4.73 -9.19 -0.26
CA SER A 99 -3.88 -10.22 0.37
C SER A 99 -4.28 -10.56 1.81
N GLY A 100 -5.49 -10.21 2.22
CA GLY A 100 -6.02 -10.42 3.57
C GLY A 100 -5.94 -9.19 4.47
N ILE A 101 -6.41 -9.34 5.71
CA ILE A 101 -6.40 -8.27 6.70
C ILE A 101 -4.97 -8.07 7.22
N LYS A 102 -4.53 -6.81 7.29
CA LYS A 102 -3.27 -6.41 7.91
C LYS A 102 -3.55 -5.63 9.18
N TYR A 103 -2.76 -5.88 10.20
CA TYR A 103 -2.83 -5.19 11.50
C TYR A 103 -1.68 -4.21 11.60
N LEU A 104 -1.99 -3.00 12.04
CA LEU A 104 -1.04 -1.90 12.12
C LEU A 104 -1.08 -1.24 13.48
N ASP A 105 0.10 -0.92 14.00
CA ASP A 105 0.28 -0.13 15.23
C ASP A 105 0.71 1.28 14.82
N LEU A 106 0.02 2.29 15.35
CA LEU A 106 0.30 3.70 15.09
C LEU A 106 0.98 4.32 16.31
N THR A 107 2.02 5.11 16.07
CA THR A 107 2.57 6.01 17.09
C THR A 107 2.04 7.41 16.79
N VAL A 108 1.36 8.00 17.77
CA VAL A 108 0.72 9.31 17.63
C VAL A 108 1.49 10.34 18.45
N GLU A 109 1.85 11.44 17.82
CA GLU A 109 2.51 12.59 18.45
C GLU A 109 1.77 13.87 18.05
N ASN A 110 1.44 14.69 19.02
CA ASN A 110 0.69 15.95 18.79
C ASN A 110 -0.61 15.78 17.98
N GLY A 111 -1.32 14.66 18.20
CA GLY A 111 -2.57 14.36 17.52
C GLY A 111 -2.43 13.92 16.05
N LYS A 112 -1.22 13.59 15.62
CA LYS A 112 -0.91 13.10 14.26
C LYS A 112 -0.05 11.84 14.33
N VAL A 113 -0.24 10.96 13.36
CA VAL A 113 0.58 9.75 13.26
C VAL A 113 2.01 10.12 12.82
N SER A 114 2.99 9.77 13.67
CA SER A 114 4.42 9.95 13.41
C SER A 114 5.06 8.69 12.82
N GLN A 115 4.64 7.50 13.29
CA GLN A 115 5.15 6.22 12.81
C GLN A 115 4.03 5.20 12.62
N VAL A 116 4.24 4.28 11.69
CA VAL A 116 3.32 3.16 11.43
C VAL A 116 4.12 1.86 11.33
N LYS A 117 3.80 0.91 12.21
CA LYS A 117 4.31 -0.45 12.17
C LYS A 117 3.26 -1.36 11.55
N VAL A 118 3.64 -2.13 10.55
CA VAL A 118 2.76 -3.06 9.83
C VAL A 118 3.16 -4.49 10.14
N ASN A 119 2.22 -5.33 10.56
CA ASN A 119 2.45 -6.76 10.65
C ASN A 119 2.35 -7.38 9.25
N MET A 120 3.49 -7.69 8.67
CA MET A 120 3.59 -8.32 7.35
C MET A 120 3.48 -9.85 7.39
N GLY A 121 3.47 -10.44 8.59
CA GLY A 121 3.57 -11.88 8.80
C GLY A 121 5.01 -12.39 8.68
N SER A 122 5.16 -13.71 8.69
CA SER A 122 6.46 -14.36 8.54
C SER A 122 6.87 -14.46 7.06
N PRO A 123 8.15 -14.32 6.73
CA PRO A 123 8.62 -14.51 5.36
C PRO A 123 8.46 -15.98 4.94
N ILE A 124 8.04 -16.19 3.70
CA ILE A 124 7.98 -17.52 3.10
C ILE A 124 9.32 -17.78 2.42
N LEU A 125 10.09 -18.73 2.95
CA LEU A 125 11.43 -19.08 2.48
C LEU A 125 11.47 -20.35 1.64
N THR A 126 10.37 -21.11 1.59
CA THR A 126 10.28 -22.34 0.83
C THR A 126 9.95 -22.03 -0.63
N ALA A 127 10.85 -22.33 -1.55
CA ALA A 127 10.72 -22.02 -2.98
C ALA A 127 9.41 -22.53 -3.61
N ARG A 128 8.92 -23.70 -3.19
CA ARG A 128 7.67 -24.29 -3.69
C ARG A 128 6.41 -23.51 -3.28
N GLN A 129 6.49 -22.66 -2.25
CA GLN A 129 5.37 -21.85 -1.75
C GLN A 129 5.34 -20.44 -2.34
N ILE A 130 6.33 -20.10 -3.14
CA ILE A 130 6.47 -18.83 -3.87
C ILE A 130 6.88 -19.17 -5.32
N PRO A 131 6.59 -18.31 -6.31
CA PRO A 131 6.83 -18.62 -7.72
C PRO A 131 8.34 -18.53 -8.06
N VAL A 132 9.16 -19.37 -7.41
CA VAL A 132 10.60 -19.46 -7.65
C VAL A 132 10.95 -20.90 -8.00
N VAL A 133 11.63 -21.07 -9.14
CA VAL A 133 12.25 -22.35 -9.52
C VAL A 133 13.66 -22.38 -8.92
N SER A 134 13.86 -23.28 -7.95
CA SER A 134 15.16 -23.48 -7.30
C SER A 134 15.38 -24.97 -7.04
N GLU A 135 16.56 -25.46 -7.34
CA GLU A 135 16.99 -26.83 -7.01
C GLU A 135 17.14 -26.99 -5.48
N ASN A 136 17.51 -25.91 -4.79
CA ASN A 136 17.57 -25.83 -3.34
C ASN A 136 16.25 -25.24 -2.82
N CYS A 137 15.49 -25.99 -2.03
CA CYS A 137 14.16 -25.59 -1.53
C CYS A 137 14.12 -24.30 -0.70
N LEU A 138 15.23 -23.63 -0.42
CA LEU A 138 15.33 -22.44 0.42
C LEU A 138 15.93 -21.26 -0.36
N LEU A 139 15.36 -20.07 -0.17
CA LEU A 139 15.73 -18.85 -0.90
C LEU A 139 16.90 -18.06 -0.30
N TYR A 140 17.45 -18.46 0.84
CA TYR A 140 18.55 -17.73 1.47
C TYR A 140 19.85 -17.74 0.65
N THR A 141 19.94 -18.57 -0.38
CA THR A 141 21.07 -18.63 -1.31
C THR A 141 20.80 -17.89 -2.63
N SER A 142 19.60 -17.36 -2.82
CA SER A 142 19.25 -16.62 -4.04
C SER A 142 19.70 -15.18 -3.89
N PRO A 143 20.64 -14.69 -4.73
CA PRO A 143 21.07 -13.30 -4.65
C PRO A 143 19.90 -12.37 -4.95
N SER A 144 19.77 -11.31 -4.15
CA SER A 144 18.82 -10.24 -4.47
C SER A 144 19.23 -9.57 -5.78
N PRO A 145 18.27 -9.14 -6.62
CA PRO A 145 18.61 -8.31 -7.79
C PRO A 145 19.40 -7.05 -7.44
N ARG A 146 19.38 -6.63 -6.17
CA ARG A 146 20.17 -5.50 -5.66
C ARG A 146 21.61 -5.88 -5.29
N ASP A 147 21.89 -7.14 -5.01
CA ASP A 147 23.22 -7.60 -4.57
C ASP A 147 24.24 -7.62 -5.72
N GLY A 148 23.79 -7.58 -6.97
CA GLY A 148 24.61 -7.47 -8.18
C GLY A 148 24.77 -6.04 -8.72
N ALA A 149 24.10 -5.06 -8.12
CA ALA A 149 24.24 -3.66 -8.52
C ALA A 149 25.47 -3.04 -7.86
N THR A 150 26.66 -3.34 -8.40
CA THR A 150 27.81 -2.46 -8.19
C THR A 150 27.46 -1.11 -8.78
N SER A 151 27.27 -0.11 -7.93
CA SER A 151 27.20 1.27 -8.34
C SER A 151 28.44 1.62 -9.16
N ARG A 152 28.26 1.90 -10.42
CA ARG A 152 29.24 2.61 -11.24
C ARG A 152 28.94 4.10 -11.19
#